data_b91e3a5b03ce0811a9a5050e93e1b5b7
#
_entry.id   b91e3a5b03ce0811a9a5050e93e1b5b7
#
_cell.length_a   1.000
_cell.length_b   1.000
_cell.length_c   1.000
_cell.angle_alpha   90.00
_cell.angle_beta   90.00
_cell.angle_gamma   90.00
#
_symmetry.space_group_name_H-M   'P 1'
#
loop_
_entity.id
_entity.type
_entity.pdbx_description
1 polymer ?
#
loop_
_entity_poly.entity_id
_entity_poly.type
_entity_poly.pdbx_seq_one_letter_code
_entity_poly.pdbx_strand_id
1 'polypeptide(L)'
;MEDPKQSPAQQMIAYIINEVIRRPGVQINENTPLVSSGLIDSLALVNILFKLEDLTAMRIPATKVQPKDMDNINQMFETAQRIGKPRK
;
A
#
# COMPACT_ATOMS: atom_id res chain seq x y z
N MET A 1 10.30 10.32 -10.65
CA MET A 1 10.57 9.20 -11.57
C MET A 1 10.90 7.97 -10.75
N GLU A 2 10.33 6.85 -11.11
CA GLU A 2 10.53 5.63 -10.35
C GLU A 2 11.87 4.99 -10.69
N ASP A 3 12.50 4.43 -9.68
CA ASP A 3 13.71 3.64 -9.86
C ASP A 3 13.30 2.27 -10.40
N PRO A 4 13.71 1.89 -11.62
CA PRO A 4 13.31 0.61 -12.18
C PRO A 4 13.85 -0.59 -11.43
N LYS A 5 14.81 -0.37 -10.52
CA LYS A 5 15.36 -1.44 -9.70
C LYS A 5 14.56 -1.70 -8.44
N GLN A 6 13.64 -0.80 -8.09
CA GLN A 6 12.81 -1.00 -6.91
C GLN A 6 11.63 -1.89 -7.21
N SER A 7 11.39 -2.86 -6.34
CA SER A 7 10.20 -3.70 -6.45
C SER A 7 8.96 -2.87 -6.14
N PRO A 8 7.78 -3.34 -6.56
CA PRO A 8 6.54 -2.66 -6.18
C PRO A 8 6.40 -2.50 -4.67
N ALA A 9 6.82 -3.51 -3.89
CA ALA A 9 6.77 -3.41 -2.44
C ALA A 9 7.64 -2.28 -1.92
N GLN A 10 8.85 -2.14 -2.46
CA GLN A 10 9.74 -1.07 -2.04
C GLN A 10 9.19 0.30 -2.42
N GLN A 11 8.58 0.40 -3.59
CA GLN A 11 7.95 1.65 -4.01
C GLN A 11 6.79 2.02 -3.10
N MET A 12 6.00 1.04 -2.67
CA MET A 12 4.92 1.29 -1.73
C MET A 12 5.45 1.75 -0.39
N ILE A 13 6.52 1.12 0.11
CA ILE A 13 7.14 1.52 1.37
C ILE A 13 7.60 2.97 1.30
N ALA A 14 8.30 3.34 0.21
CA ALA A 14 8.78 4.70 0.04
C ALA A 14 7.61 5.69 -0.02
N TYR A 15 6.55 5.33 -0.73
CA TYR A 15 5.36 6.19 -0.81
C TYR A 15 4.75 6.42 0.57
N ILE A 16 4.61 5.35 1.36
CA ILE A 16 3.99 5.47 2.68
C ILE A 16 4.84 6.34 3.59
N ILE A 17 6.14 6.14 3.59
CA ILE A 17 7.03 6.93 4.45
C ILE A 17 7.01 8.40 4.05
N ASN A 18 7.10 8.68 2.75
CA ASN A 18 7.28 10.05 2.28
C ASN A 18 5.98 10.83 2.13
N GLU A 19 4.89 10.15 1.75
CA GLU A 19 3.65 10.84 1.41
C GLU A 19 2.54 10.65 2.42
N VAL A 20 2.58 9.56 3.19
CA VAL A 20 1.52 9.26 4.14
C VAL A 20 1.97 9.58 5.56
N ILE A 21 3.05 8.98 6.01
CA ILE A 21 3.57 9.21 7.36
C ILE A 21 4.32 10.53 7.43
N ARG A 22 5.07 10.85 6.40
CA ARG A 22 5.84 12.09 6.27
C ARG A 22 6.88 12.25 7.37
N ARG A 23 7.45 11.13 7.81
CA ARG A 23 8.53 11.14 8.79
C ARG A 23 9.73 10.40 8.19
N PRO A 24 10.74 11.11 7.72
CA PRO A 24 11.84 10.46 7.00
C PRO A 24 12.65 9.49 7.85
N GLY A 25 12.58 9.57 9.17
CA GLY A 25 13.31 8.65 10.01
C GLY A 25 12.59 7.33 10.31
N VAL A 26 11.34 7.20 9.88
CA VAL A 26 10.57 5.99 10.14
C VAL A 26 11.04 4.88 9.23
N GLN A 27 11.22 3.69 9.79
CA GLN A 27 11.58 2.50 9.04
C GLN A 27 10.44 1.49 9.10
N ILE A 28 10.02 1.03 7.93
CA ILE A 28 9.00 -0.02 7.84
C ILE A 28 9.48 -1.06 6.84
N ASN A 29 8.98 -2.27 6.99
CA ASN A 29 9.24 -3.33 6.02
C ASN A 29 7.91 -3.95 5.60
N GLU A 30 7.99 -5.01 4.81
CA GLU A 30 6.78 -5.61 4.24
C GLU A 30 5.85 -6.23 5.27
N ASN A 31 6.35 -6.51 6.47
CA ASN A 31 5.58 -7.15 7.53
C ASN A 31 5.20 -6.18 8.66
N THR A 32 5.64 -4.94 8.59
CA THR A 32 5.36 -3.97 9.66
C THR A 32 3.86 -3.69 9.74
N PRO A 33 3.25 -3.86 10.92
CA PRO A 33 1.85 -3.47 11.08
C PRO A 33 1.71 -1.95 10.92
N LEU A 34 0.80 -1.53 10.08
CA LEU A 34 0.62 -0.12 9.77
C LEU A 34 -0.65 0.44 10.37
N VAL A 35 -1.77 -0.24 10.15
CA VAL A 35 -3.06 0.22 10.66
C VAL A 35 -3.20 -0.16 12.13
N SER A 36 -2.92 -1.40 12.48
CA SER A 36 -3.09 -1.89 13.84
C SER A 36 -2.12 -1.23 14.81
N SER A 37 -0.98 -0.78 14.32
CA SER A 37 0.02 -0.08 15.15
C SER A 37 -0.29 1.41 15.30
N GLY A 38 -1.20 1.95 14.50
CA GLY A 38 -1.51 3.37 14.53
C GLY A 38 -0.58 4.24 13.69
N LEU A 39 0.31 3.64 12.92
CA LEU A 39 1.20 4.41 12.04
C LEU A 39 0.41 5.13 10.96
N ILE A 40 -0.62 4.50 10.42
CA ILE A 40 -1.49 5.13 9.43
C ILE A 40 -2.94 4.93 9.88
N ASP A 41 -3.81 5.86 9.49
CA ASP A 41 -5.22 5.75 9.80
C ASP A 41 -5.99 5.24 8.58
N SER A 42 -7.29 4.97 8.78
CA SER A 42 -8.10 4.41 7.73
C SER A 42 -8.34 5.39 6.58
N LEU A 43 -8.23 6.69 6.84
CA LEU A 43 -8.38 7.67 5.77
C LEU A 43 -7.21 7.63 4.80
N ALA A 44 -6.01 7.35 5.31
CA ALA A 44 -4.84 7.24 4.45
C ALA A 44 -4.92 6.04 3.52
N LEU A 45 -5.71 5.04 3.89
CA LEU A 45 -5.82 3.83 3.06
C LEU A 45 -6.37 4.11 1.68
N VAL A 46 -7.19 5.15 1.53
CA VAL A 46 -7.71 5.51 0.21
C VAL A 46 -6.57 5.86 -0.74
N ASN A 47 -5.65 6.69 -0.28
CA ASN A 47 -4.50 7.08 -1.10
C ASN A 47 -3.56 5.90 -1.34
N ILE A 48 -3.38 5.07 -0.33
CA ILE A 48 -2.55 3.87 -0.48
C ILE A 48 -3.17 2.92 -1.50
N LEU A 49 -4.49 2.80 -1.49
CA LEU A 49 -5.17 1.94 -2.44
C LEU A 49 -4.96 2.42 -3.89
N PHE A 50 -5.04 3.74 -4.11
CA PHE A 50 -4.76 4.28 -5.44
C PHE A 50 -3.33 3.99 -5.87
N LYS A 51 -2.37 4.13 -4.95
CA LYS A 51 -0.98 3.81 -5.27
C LYS A 51 -0.82 2.33 -5.58
N LEU A 52 -1.51 1.48 -4.82
CA LEU A 52 -1.47 0.04 -5.04
C LEU A 52 -2.02 -0.31 -6.43
N GLU A 53 -3.09 0.36 -6.84
CA GLU A 53 -3.63 0.14 -8.18
C GLU A 53 -2.60 0.51 -9.26
N ASP A 54 -1.88 1.61 -9.05
CA ASP A 54 -0.85 2.01 -10.01
C ASP A 54 0.29 1.01 -10.07
N LEU A 55 0.73 0.54 -8.91
CA LEU A 55 1.89 -0.37 -8.84
C LEU A 55 1.57 -1.75 -9.40
N THR A 56 0.32 -2.19 -9.26
CA THR A 56 -0.08 -3.52 -9.71
C THR A 56 -0.74 -3.50 -11.08
N ALA A 57 -1.04 -2.32 -11.61
CA ALA A 57 -1.80 -2.15 -12.85
C ALA A 57 -3.14 -2.86 -12.77
N MET A 58 -3.75 -2.84 -11.60
CA MET A 58 -5.04 -3.48 -11.37
C MET A 58 -6.03 -2.48 -10.80
N ARG A 59 -7.31 -2.74 -11.03
CA ARG A 59 -8.40 -1.98 -10.41
C ARG A 59 -8.85 -2.76 -9.18
N ILE A 60 -8.83 -2.09 -8.04
CA ILE A 60 -9.17 -2.72 -6.76
C ILE A 60 -10.40 -2.02 -6.20
N PRO A 61 -11.56 -2.71 -6.09
CA PRO A 61 -12.77 -2.07 -5.58
C PRO A 61 -12.63 -1.77 -4.10
N ALA A 62 -12.68 -0.48 -3.76
CA ALA A 62 -12.50 -0.03 -2.38
C ALA A 62 -13.57 -0.61 -1.45
N THR A 63 -14.75 -0.86 -1.97
CA THR A 63 -15.86 -1.40 -1.16
C THR A 63 -15.58 -2.81 -0.66
N LYS A 64 -14.64 -3.51 -1.27
CA LYS A 64 -14.30 -4.87 -0.86
C LYS A 64 -13.03 -4.95 -0.02
N VAL A 65 -12.44 -3.80 0.31
CA VAL A 65 -11.20 -3.75 1.07
C VAL A 65 -11.51 -3.26 2.48
N GLN A 66 -10.99 -3.98 3.47
CA GLN A 66 -11.11 -3.58 4.87
C GLN A 66 -9.74 -3.18 5.38
N PRO A 67 -9.67 -2.35 6.45
CA PRO A 67 -8.37 -1.95 6.98
C PRO A 67 -7.47 -3.13 7.32
N LYS A 68 -8.04 -4.23 7.81
CA LYS A 68 -7.25 -5.42 8.15
C LYS A 68 -6.58 -6.04 6.92
N ASP A 69 -7.14 -5.80 5.72
CA ASP A 69 -6.58 -6.32 4.49
C ASP A 69 -5.37 -5.52 4.03
N MET A 70 -5.14 -4.37 4.65
CA MET A 70 -4.10 -3.43 4.26
C MET A 70 -3.14 -3.14 5.41
N ASP A 71 -3.06 -4.04 6.38
CA ASP A 71 -2.29 -3.76 7.59
C ASP A 71 -0.78 -3.80 7.37
N ASN A 72 -0.31 -4.56 6.39
CA ASN A 72 1.09 -4.51 6.01
C ASN A 72 1.22 -4.60 4.51
N ILE A 73 2.44 -4.41 4.02
CA ILE A 73 2.69 -4.35 2.58
C ILE A 73 2.35 -5.67 1.91
N ASN A 74 2.73 -6.79 2.53
CA ASN A 74 2.43 -8.10 1.97
C ASN A 74 0.93 -8.30 1.80
N GLN A 75 0.15 -7.91 2.82
CA GLN A 75 -1.31 -8.04 2.74
C GLN A 75 -1.90 -7.15 1.65
N MET A 76 -1.33 -5.96 1.46
CA MET A 76 -1.80 -5.07 0.41
C MET A 76 -1.69 -5.74 -0.96
N PHE A 77 -0.54 -6.33 -1.27
CA PHE A 77 -0.36 -6.97 -2.56
C PHE A 77 -1.14 -8.27 -2.69
N GLU A 78 -1.29 -9.02 -1.59
CA GLU A 78 -2.15 -10.21 -1.61
C GLU A 78 -3.59 -9.83 -1.90
N THR A 79 -4.07 -8.77 -1.27
CA THR A 79 -5.44 -8.29 -1.49
C THR A 79 -5.63 -7.87 -2.94
N ALA A 80 -4.65 -7.17 -3.51
CA ALA A 80 -4.70 -6.77 -4.90
C ALA A 80 -4.83 -7.96 -5.82
N GLN A 81 -4.09 -9.03 -5.54
CA GLN A 81 -4.14 -10.24 -6.37
C GLN A 81 -5.45 -11.00 -6.19
N ARG A 82 -6.01 -10.96 -4.98
CA ARG A 82 -7.21 -11.71 -4.68
C ARG A 82 -8.47 -11.07 -5.26
N ILE A 83 -8.59 -9.75 -5.16
CA ILE A 83 -9.81 -9.07 -5.58
C ILE A 83 -9.59 -8.07 -6.71
N GLY A 84 -8.35 -7.77 -7.06
CA GLY A 84 -8.06 -6.84 -8.14
C GLY A 84 -8.39 -7.44 -9.50
N LYS A 85 -8.67 -6.56 -10.46
CA LYS A 85 -8.96 -6.97 -11.83
C LYS A 85 -8.06 -6.20 -12.77
N PRO A 86 -7.68 -6.79 -13.92
CA PRO A 86 -6.85 -6.07 -14.87
C PRO A 86 -7.47 -4.74 -15.23
N ARG A 87 -6.60 -3.76 -15.36
CA ARG A 87 -7.01 -2.40 -15.66
C ARG A 87 -7.09 -2.25 -17.16
N LYS A 88 -8.23 -2.54 -17.73
CA LYS A 88 -8.34 -2.43 -19.16
C LYS A 88 -9.74 -2.23 -19.60
#